data_337dd2d109d4c3dd652bdaaa6ae39089
#
_entry.id   337dd2d109d4c3dd652bdaaa6ae39089
#
_cell.length_a   1.000
_cell.length_b   1.000
_cell.length_c   1.000
_cell.angle_alpha   90.00
_cell.angle_beta   90.00
_cell.angle_gamma   90.00
#
_symmetry.space_group_name_H-M   'P 1'
#
loop_
_entity.id
_entity.type
_entity.pdbx_description
1 polymer ?
#
loop_
_entity_poly.entity_id
_entity_poly.type
_entity_poly.pdbx_seq_one_letter_code
_entity_poly.pdbx_strand_id
1 'polypeptide(L)'
;MSKLLGLFMKKLYKALIEVLYFIYRPVFYVLVVVDTTILGILTIALSFFDPTGNTVHYIGVFWSRLNLFLSGVRVRVHGKENIKKNQPYIVMMNHQSYYDVWAVIGYIPLQLRWVMKMELRKVPIFGLGCE
;
A
#
# COMPACT_ATOMS: atom_id res chain seq x y z
N MET A 1 35.06 -1.52 -29.85
CA MET A 1 34.30 -0.25 -29.75
C MET A 1 32.86 -0.42 -29.30
N SER A 2 32.10 -1.39 -29.82
CA SER A 2 30.68 -1.60 -29.48
C SER A 2 30.41 -1.97 -28.01
N LYS A 3 31.22 -2.83 -27.37
CA LYS A 3 31.04 -3.26 -25.96
C LYS A 3 31.27 -2.09 -24.96
N LEU A 4 32.23 -1.20 -25.25
CA LEU A 4 32.53 -0.05 -24.39
C LEU A 4 31.40 0.98 -24.43
N LEU A 5 30.85 1.24 -25.61
CA LEU A 5 29.69 2.10 -25.82
C LEU A 5 28.44 1.53 -25.07
N GLY A 6 28.21 0.22 -25.16
CA GLY A 6 27.12 -0.42 -24.45
C GLY A 6 27.25 -0.34 -22.93
N LEU A 7 28.43 -0.46 -22.37
CA LEU A 7 28.72 -0.28 -20.95
C LEU A 7 28.49 1.17 -20.50
N PHE A 8 28.93 2.13 -21.30
CA PHE A 8 28.73 3.55 -21.04
C PHE A 8 27.23 3.92 -21.03
N MET A 9 26.50 3.47 -22.04
CA MET A 9 25.04 3.67 -22.11
C MET A 9 24.30 3.07 -20.92
N LYS A 10 24.68 1.87 -20.46
CA LYS A 10 24.09 1.27 -19.26
C LYS A 10 24.37 2.08 -18.00
N LYS A 11 25.60 2.59 -17.83
CA LYS A 11 25.95 3.46 -16.69
C LYS A 11 25.17 4.77 -16.71
N LEU A 12 25.06 5.40 -17.88
CA LEU A 12 24.30 6.64 -18.05
C LEU A 12 22.82 6.44 -17.74
N TYR A 13 22.22 5.35 -18.26
CA TYR A 13 20.84 4.99 -17.98
C TYR A 13 20.59 4.74 -16.48
N LYS A 14 21.51 4.03 -15.82
CA LYS A 14 21.41 3.79 -14.37
C LYS A 14 21.49 5.09 -13.57
N ALA A 15 22.44 5.96 -13.91
CA ALA A 15 22.57 7.27 -13.25
C ALA A 15 21.32 8.14 -13.44
N LEU A 16 20.74 8.14 -14.65
CA LEU A 16 19.50 8.86 -14.93
C LEU A 16 18.35 8.34 -14.07
N ILE A 17 18.19 7.02 -13.96
CA ILE A 17 17.19 6.40 -13.11
C ILE A 17 17.39 6.79 -11.64
N GLU A 18 18.63 6.75 -11.13
CA GLU A 18 18.93 7.13 -9.75
C GLU A 18 18.56 8.59 -9.46
N VAL A 19 18.86 9.51 -10.40
CA VAL A 19 18.47 10.92 -10.28
C VAL A 19 16.93 11.08 -10.29
N LEU A 20 16.25 10.39 -11.20
CA LEU A 20 14.77 10.42 -11.25
C LEU A 20 14.16 9.87 -9.95
N TYR A 21 14.69 8.78 -9.41
CA TYR A 21 14.25 8.26 -8.12
C TYR A 21 14.54 9.22 -6.96
N PHE A 22 15.68 9.89 -6.97
CA PHE A 22 16.03 10.88 -5.95
C PHE A 22 15.01 12.04 -5.93
N ILE A 23 14.62 12.53 -7.10
CA ILE A 23 13.62 13.59 -7.26
C ILE A 23 12.20 13.07 -6.90
N TYR A 24 11.86 11.85 -7.34
CA TYR A 24 10.53 11.30 -7.14
C TYR A 24 10.24 10.92 -5.68
N ARG A 25 11.25 10.49 -4.93
CA ARG A 25 11.08 10.07 -3.52
C ARG A 25 10.32 11.08 -2.64
N PRO A 26 10.75 12.35 -2.55
CA PRO A 26 10.03 13.31 -1.72
C PRO A 26 8.60 13.56 -2.22
N VAL A 27 8.40 13.59 -3.53
CA VAL A 27 7.06 13.72 -4.14
C VAL A 27 6.17 12.55 -3.75
N PHE A 28 6.68 11.33 -3.83
CA PHE A 28 5.97 10.13 -3.42
C PHE A 28 5.54 10.19 -1.95
N TYR A 29 6.44 10.58 -1.03
CA TYR A 29 6.09 10.70 0.38
C TYR A 29 5.01 11.77 0.63
N VAL A 30 5.08 12.89 -0.06
CA VAL A 30 4.03 13.92 0.01
C VAL A 30 2.69 13.37 -0.47
N LEU A 31 2.68 12.66 -1.60
CA LEU A 31 1.46 12.02 -2.13
C LEU A 31 0.87 11.01 -1.14
N VAL A 32 1.71 10.14 -0.54
CA VAL A 32 1.27 9.18 0.49
C VAL A 32 0.66 9.88 1.71
N VAL A 33 1.25 10.98 2.17
CA VAL A 33 0.71 11.75 3.30
C VAL A 33 -0.62 12.39 2.94
N VAL A 34 -0.71 13.00 1.75
CA VAL A 34 -1.93 13.68 1.28
C VAL A 34 -3.07 12.68 1.08
N ASP A 35 -2.84 11.59 0.35
CA ASP A 35 -3.89 10.61 0.09
C ASP A 35 -4.33 9.88 1.38
N THR A 36 -3.39 9.53 2.26
CA THR A 36 -3.69 8.94 3.57
C THR A 36 -4.53 9.88 4.42
N THR A 37 -4.23 11.18 4.41
CA THR A 37 -4.98 12.18 5.16
C THR A 37 -6.40 12.31 4.61
N ILE A 38 -6.55 12.48 3.30
CA ILE A 38 -7.87 12.64 2.66
C ILE A 38 -8.72 11.39 2.85
N LEU A 39 -8.17 10.21 2.51
CA LEU A 39 -8.91 8.95 2.62
C LEU A 39 -9.15 8.55 4.09
N GLY A 40 -8.25 8.90 5.01
CA GLY A 40 -8.45 8.71 6.43
C GLY A 40 -9.60 9.54 6.99
N ILE A 41 -9.68 10.83 6.63
CA ILE A 41 -10.83 11.68 7.01
C ILE A 41 -12.13 11.13 6.44
N LEU A 42 -12.12 10.71 5.17
CA LEU A 42 -13.29 10.09 4.53
C LEU A 42 -13.70 8.80 5.24
N THR A 43 -12.75 7.95 5.61
CA THR A 43 -12.97 6.72 6.37
C THR A 43 -13.64 7.01 7.70
N ILE A 44 -13.12 7.96 8.47
CA ILE A 44 -13.71 8.37 9.76
C ILE A 44 -15.13 8.89 9.57
N ALA A 45 -15.35 9.75 8.58
CA ALA A 45 -16.70 10.29 8.32
C ALA A 45 -17.70 9.20 7.93
N LEU A 46 -17.30 8.23 7.12
CA LEU A 46 -18.17 7.15 6.67
C LEU A 46 -18.36 6.04 7.71
N SER A 47 -17.44 5.86 8.65
CA SER A 47 -17.57 4.87 9.73
C SER A 47 -18.80 5.12 10.61
N PHE A 48 -19.25 6.36 10.75
CA PHE A 48 -20.49 6.69 11.48
C PHE A 48 -21.76 6.17 10.79
N PHE A 49 -21.70 5.91 9.48
CA PHE A 49 -22.83 5.45 8.67
C PHE A 49 -22.70 4.00 8.23
N ASP A 50 -21.57 3.36 8.46
CA ASP A 50 -21.29 1.97 8.06
C ASP A 50 -20.85 1.11 9.25
N PRO A 51 -21.82 0.63 10.05
CA PRO A 51 -21.54 -0.22 11.21
C PRO A 51 -20.92 -1.58 10.82
N THR A 52 -20.99 -1.97 9.54
CA THR A 52 -20.40 -3.22 9.04
C THR A 52 -18.93 -3.08 8.69
N GLY A 53 -18.47 -1.85 8.45
CA GLY A 53 -17.12 -1.52 8.01
C GLY A 53 -16.79 -2.00 6.59
N ASN A 54 -17.80 -2.31 5.77
CA ASN A 54 -17.60 -2.75 4.39
C ASN A 54 -17.09 -1.62 3.52
N THR A 55 -17.74 -0.45 3.60
CA THR A 55 -17.34 0.75 2.84
C THR A 55 -15.93 1.18 3.22
N VAL A 56 -15.64 1.21 4.51
CA VAL A 56 -14.31 1.53 5.05
C VAL A 56 -13.24 0.57 4.54
N HIS A 57 -13.55 -0.73 4.48
CA HIS A 57 -12.64 -1.72 3.91
C HIS A 57 -12.32 -1.42 2.43
N TYR A 58 -13.31 -1.08 1.61
CA TYR A 58 -13.07 -0.75 0.20
C TYR A 58 -12.24 0.53 0.00
N ILE A 59 -12.40 1.51 0.88
CA ILE A 59 -11.51 2.70 0.89
C ILE A 59 -10.07 2.26 1.18
N GLY A 60 -9.86 1.37 2.15
CA GLY A 60 -8.55 0.81 2.45
C GLY A 60 -7.94 0.04 1.28
N VAL A 61 -8.76 -0.75 0.56
CA VAL A 61 -8.33 -1.45 -0.68
C VAL A 61 -7.91 -0.44 -1.76
N PHE A 62 -8.70 0.61 -1.97
CA PHE A 62 -8.37 1.66 -2.94
C PHE A 62 -7.07 2.38 -2.56
N TRP A 63 -6.95 2.82 -1.31
CA TRP A 63 -5.75 3.45 -0.77
C TRP A 63 -4.49 2.60 -0.98
N SER A 64 -4.57 1.33 -0.65
CA SER A 64 -3.45 0.40 -0.79
C SER A 64 -3.02 0.23 -2.26
N ARG A 65 -3.99 0.07 -3.16
CA ARG A 65 -3.71 -0.05 -4.60
C ARG A 65 -3.14 1.23 -5.19
N LEU A 66 -3.65 2.39 -4.76
CA LEU A 66 -3.14 3.69 -5.18
C LEU A 66 -1.67 3.86 -4.79
N ASN A 67 -1.32 3.56 -3.54
CA ASN A 67 0.05 3.68 -3.05
C ASN A 67 1.02 2.70 -3.75
N LEU A 68 0.58 1.46 -4.02
CA LEU A 68 1.35 0.51 -4.83
C LEU A 68 1.54 0.99 -6.26
N PHE A 69 0.50 1.55 -6.87
CA PHE A 69 0.58 2.14 -8.22
C PHE A 69 1.55 3.32 -8.26
N LEU A 70 1.42 4.27 -7.34
CA LEU A 70 2.32 5.42 -7.22
C LEU A 70 3.77 5.00 -6.98
N SER A 71 4.01 3.94 -6.21
CA SER A 71 5.37 3.43 -5.99
C SER A 71 5.93 2.61 -7.14
N GLY A 72 5.14 2.33 -8.19
CA GLY A 72 5.53 1.48 -9.33
C GLY A 72 5.62 -0.01 -8.99
N VAL A 73 5.14 -0.43 -7.82
CA VAL A 73 5.16 -1.84 -7.39
C VAL A 73 4.02 -2.60 -8.06
N ARG A 74 4.37 -3.71 -8.69
CA ARG A 74 3.41 -4.63 -9.30
C ARG A 74 3.23 -5.86 -8.43
N VAL A 75 2.01 -6.08 -7.97
CA VAL A 75 1.65 -7.24 -7.14
C VAL A 75 1.09 -8.36 -8.01
N ARG A 76 1.63 -9.56 -7.85
CA ARG A 76 1.07 -10.79 -8.42
C ARG A 76 0.68 -11.71 -7.28
N VAL A 77 -0.56 -12.16 -7.28
CA VAL A 77 -1.08 -13.07 -6.24
C VAL A 77 -1.30 -14.44 -6.85
N HIS A 78 -0.69 -15.44 -6.24
CA HIS A 78 -0.87 -16.85 -6.58
C HIS A 78 -1.66 -17.53 -5.46
N GLY A 79 -2.45 -18.54 -5.79
CA GLY A 79 -3.18 -19.35 -4.81
C GLY A 79 -4.46 -18.70 -4.27
N LYS A 80 -5.03 -17.67 -4.94
CA LYS A 80 -6.32 -17.09 -4.54
C LYS A 80 -7.45 -18.12 -4.49
N GLU A 81 -7.37 -19.13 -5.31
CA GLU A 81 -8.30 -20.27 -5.40
C GLU A 81 -8.35 -21.10 -4.12
N ASN A 82 -7.31 -21.03 -3.29
CA ASN A 82 -7.27 -21.72 -2.01
C ASN A 82 -8.09 -21.03 -0.92
N ILE A 83 -8.49 -19.77 -1.15
CA ILE A 83 -9.31 -18.99 -0.23
C ILE A 83 -10.78 -19.35 -0.46
N LYS A 84 -11.36 -20.08 0.48
CA LYS A 84 -12.79 -20.45 0.43
C LYS A 84 -13.64 -19.28 0.93
N LYS A 85 -14.73 -18.99 0.22
CA LYS A 85 -15.70 -17.98 0.66
C LYS A 85 -16.42 -18.42 1.95
N ASN A 86 -16.80 -17.46 2.75
CA ASN A 86 -17.60 -17.70 3.98
C ASN A 86 -16.89 -18.54 5.06
N GLN A 87 -15.58 -18.51 5.10
CA GLN A 87 -14.81 -19.11 6.19
C GLN A 87 -13.99 -18.01 6.90
N PRO A 88 -13.86 -18.09 8.23
CA PRO A 88 -12.96 -17.21 8.96
C PRO A 88 -11.48 -17.59 8.68
N TYR A 89 -10.65 -16.59 8.55
CA TYR A 89 -9.20 -16.76 8.34
C TYR A 89 -8.40 -15.91 9.31
N ILE A 90 -7.30 -16.45 9.80
CA ILE A 90 -6.21 -15.68 10.39
C ILE A 90 -5.12 -15.60 9.33
N VAL A 91 -4.87 -14.39 8.83
CA VAL A 91 -3.82 -14.15 7.84
C VAL A 91 -2.54 -13.76 8.55
N MET A 92 -1.52 -14.59 8.40
CA MET A 92 -0.18 -14.34 8.91
C MET A 92 0.77 -14.20 7.72
N MET A 93 1.64 -13.20 7.76
CA MET A 93 2.59 -12.93 6.69
C MET A 93 3.97 -12.57 7.24
N ASN A 94 5.00 -12.82 6.44
CA ASN A 94 6.31 -12.21 6.69
C ASN A 94 6.18 -10.70 6.44
N HIS A 95 6.51 -9.90 7.44
CA HIS A 95 6.38 -8.46 7.37
C HIS A 95 7.75 -7.80 7.43
N GLN A 96 8.26 -7.40 6.26
CA GLN A 96 9.58 -6.79 6.11
C GLN A 96 9.50 -5.34 5.62
N SER A 97 8.34 -4.91 5.10
CA SER A 97 8.15 -3.60 4.50
C SER A 97 6.72 -3.11 4.65
N TYR A 98 6.50 -1.80 4.64
CA TYR A 98 5.16 -1.20 4.54
C TYR A 98 4.40 -1.65 3.28
N TYR A 99 5.11 -1.98 2.21
CA TYR A 99 4.53 -2.51 0.97
C TYR A 99 3.78 -3.84 1.17
N ASP A 100 4.19 -4.65 2.15
CA ASP A 100 3.53 -5.92 2.47
C ASP A 100 2.09 -5.67 2.95
N VAL A 101 1.88 -4.64 3.76
CA VAL A 101 0.56 -4.24 4.25
C VAL A 101 -0.32 -3.81 3.07
N TRP A 102 0.18 -2.94 2.20
CA TRP A 102 -0.55 -2.51 1.01
C TRP A 102 -0.86 -3.67 0.05
N ALA A 103 0.09 -4.60 -0.13
CA ALA A 103 -0.13 -5.76 -0.99
C ALA A 103 -1.24 -6.66 -0.43
N VAL A 104 -1.26 -6.90 0.87
CA VAL A 104 -2.27 -7.74 1.52
C VAL A 104 -3.64 -7.08 1.49
N ILE A 105 -3.75 -5.81 1.92
CA ILE A 105 -5.03 -5.07 1.89
C ILE A 105 -5.57 -4.99 0.45
N GLY A 106 -4.71 -4.61 -0.49
CA GLY A 106 -5.14 -4.30 -1.85
C GLY A 106 -5.52 -5.52 -2.69
N TYR A 107 -4.99 -6.71 -2.37
CA TYR A 107 -5.06 -7.84 -3.32
C TYR A 107 -5.54 -9.16 -2.73
N ILE A 108 -5.58 -9.33 -1.40
CA ILE A 108 -6.20 -10.52 -0.78
C ILE A 108 -7.73 -10.33 -0.79
N PRO A 109 -8.51 -11.28 -1.31
CA PRO A 109 -9.96 -11.16 -1.44
C PRO A 109 -10.67 -11.53 -0.12
N LEU A 110 -10.24 -10.91 0.97
CA LEU A 110 -10.81 -11.07 2.31
C LEU A 110 -11.07 -9.70 2.92
N GLN A 111 -12.12 -9.59 3.70
CA GLN A 111 -12.35 -8.42 4.54
C GLN A 111 -11.48 -8.55 5.78
N LEU A 112 -10.36 -7.85 5.79
CA LEU A 112 -9.37 -7.93 6.85
C LEU A 112 -9.71 -7.02 8.03
N ARG A 113 -9.39 -7.49 9.25
CA ARG A 113 -9.32 -6.71 10.47
C ARG A 113 -7.90 -6.83 11.00
N TRP A 114 -7.31 -5.72 11.38
CA TRP A 114 -5.88 -5.65 11.68
C TRP A 114 -5.59 -5.77 13.17
N VAL A 115 -4.60 -6.58 13.51
CA VAL A 115 -3.92 -6.50 14.79
C VAL A 115 -2.71 -5.60 14.61
N MET A 116 -2.70 -4.44 15.23
CA MET A 116 -1.62 -3.46 15.10
C MET A 116 -1.02 -3.09 16.44
N LYS A 117 0.19 -2.52 16.42
CA LYS A 117 0.83 -1.99 17.62
C LYS A 117 0.04 -0.82 18.19
N MET A 118 -0.09 -0.76 19.51
CA MET A 118 -0.82 0.29 20.22
C MET A 118 -0.29 1.70 19.93
N GLU A 119 1.01 1.83 19.63
CA GLU A 119 1.63 3.11 19.28
C GLU A 119 1.05 3.71 18.00
N LEU A 120 0.61 2.88 17.05
CA LEU A 120 0.02 3.34 15.80
C LEU A 120 -1.34 4.02 16.00
N ARG A 121 -2.07 3.71 17.08
CA ARG A 121 -3.30 4.44 17.47
C ARG A 121 -3.06 5.92 17.76
N LYS A 122 -1.83 6.27 18.18
CA LYS A 122 -1.46 7.66 18.49
C LYS A 122 -1.17 8.50 17.27
N VAL A 123 -1.06 7.90 16.08
CA VAL A 123 -0.86 8.64 14.84
C VAL A 123 -2.18 9.32 14.46
N PRO A 124 -2.20 10.65 14.39
CA PRO A 124 -3.42 11.40 14.05
C PRO A 124 -4.03 10.90 12.74
N ILE A 125 -5.36 10.86 12.66
CA ILE A 125 -6.14 10.42 11.49
C ILE A 125 -5.97 8.93 11.19
N PHE A 126 -4.74 8.44 11.06
CA PHE A 126 -4.47 7.02 10.76
C PHE A 126 -4.97 6.10 11.89
N GLY A 127 -4.65 6.43 13.14
CA GLY A 127 -5.08 5.64 14.30
C GLY A 127 -6.60 5.53 14.41
N LEU A 128 -7.28 6.66 14.25
CA LEU A 128 -8.76 6.71 14.27
C LEU A 128 -9.39 5.96 13.08
N GLY A 129 -8.76 5.98 11.92
CA GLY A 129 -9.26 5.27 10.73
C GLY A 129 -9.08 3.75 10.79
N CYS A 130 -8.30 3.24 11.76
CA CYS A 130 -8.06 1.82 11.97
C CYS A 130 -8.86 1.20 13.13
N GLU A 131 -9.61 1.99 13.90
CA GLU A 131 -10.55 1.54 14.95
C GLU A 131 -11.88 1.11 14.36
#